data_339e1925cecf23cbd4f44fc63306de28
#
_entry.id   339e1925cecf23cbd4f44fc63306de28
#
_cell.length_a   1.000
_cell.length_b   1.000
_cell.length_c   1.000
_cell.angle_alpha   90.00
_cell.angle_beta   90.00
_cell.angle_gamma   90.00
#
_symmetry.space_group_name_H-M   'P 1'
#
loop_
_entity.id
_entity.type
_entity.pdbx_description
1 polymer ?
#
loop_
_entity_poly.entity_id
_entity_poly.type
_entity_poly.pdbx_seq_one_letter_code
_entity_poly.pdbx_strand_id
1 'polypeptide(L)'
;GVAAAEVGKVFTETDVEVSEAVDFLEFYPYSADYFAKYENLEFTGKGVGVVIPPWNFPVAIPLGGIAATLAAGNTVIIKPASVAALTAYEMCKCFWDAGISKNVLQFVPCAGALAGEHLIGNKDVDFVILTGGEDTAASMLKTRPDLFLTAETGGKDATIVTNMADREQAVKNVCNSAFGNSGQKCSATSLLVLEEEVYNDENFKKALIDTASSMSVGSIWDFKNRIGTLANKVSGNLKKALESLEKNESWLLEPSYVDGNEY
;
A
#
# COMPACT_ATOMS: atom_id res chain seq x y z
N GLY A 1 15.32 5.19 -4.98
CA GLY A 1 15.56 5.04 -6.42
C GLY A 1 14.82 3.83 -6.99
N VAL A 2 15.13 2.61 -6.52
CA VAL A 2 14.57 1.36 -7.08
C VAL A 2 13.04 1.33 -6.96
N ALA A 3 12.51 1.57 -5.77
CA ALA A 3 11.06 1.61 -5.54
C ALA A 3 10.34 2.62 -6.46
N ALA A 4 10.90 3.83 -6.58
CA ALA A 4 10.35 4.85 -7.47
C ALA A 4 10.31 4.35 -8.93
N ALA A 5 11.40 3.71 -9.40
CA ALA A 5 11.49 3.21 -10.77
C ALA A 5 10.55 2.04 -11.07
N GLU A 6 10.31 1.14 -10.10
CA GLU A 6 9.44 -0.02 -10.31
C GLU A 6 7.95 0.32 -10.30
N VAL A 7 7.52 1.18 -9.36
CA VAL A 7 6.08 1.41 -9.15
C VAL A 7 5.62 2.83 -9.52
N GLY A 8 6.48 3.64 -10.11
CA GLY A 8 6.12 4.98 -10.56
C GLY A 8 5.88 5.99 -9.44
N LYS A 9 6.31 5.71 -8.21
CA LYS A 9 6.08 6.55 -7.03
C LYS A 9 7.10 7.68 -6.95
N VAL A 10 6.64 8.92 -6.79
CA VAL A 10 7.51 10.09 -6.73
C VAL A 10 8.48 10.07 -5.54
N PHE A 11 9.63 10.73 -5.67
CA PHE A 11 10.67 10.67 -4.64
C PHE A 11 10.24 11.21 -3.28
N THR A 12 9.42 12.24 -3.25
CA THR A 12 8.89 12.80 -2.00
C THR A 12 8.02 11.84 -1.20
N GLU A 13 7.39 10.85 -1.84
CA GLU A 13 6.63 9.80 -1.19
C GLU A 13 7.49 8.57 -0.88
N THR A 14 8.45 8.22 -1.75
CA THR A 14 9.35 7.10 -1.49
C THR A 14 10.37 7.38 -0.39
N ASP A 15 10.77 8.64 -0.21
CA ASP A 15 11.66 9.05 0.88
C ASP A 15 10.99 8.87 2.25
N VAL A 16 9.76 9.34 2.37
CA VAL A 16 8.94 9.16 3.58
C VAL A 16 8.72 7.66 3.87
N GLU A 17 8.48 6.86 2.85
CA GLU A 17 8.29 5.41 3.00
C GLU A 17 9.56 4.70 3.50
N VAL A 18 10.75 5.15 3.08
CA VAL A 18 12.00 4.60 3.60
C VAL A 18 12.17 4.95 5.08
N SER A 19 11.82 6.17 5.48
CA SER A 19 11.85 6.58 6.89
C SER A 19 10.89 5.75 7.74
N GLU A 20 9.66 5.54 7.27
CA GLU A 20 8.67 4.68 7.92
C GLU A 20 9.17 3.22 8.05
N ALA A 21 9.85 2.72 7.03
CA ALA A 21 10.46 1.40 7.08
C ALA A 21 11.52 1.28 8.20
N VAL A 22 12.31 2.32 8.42
CA VAL A 22 13.28 2.37 9.54
C VAL A 22 12.55 2.41 10.88
N ASP A 23 11.48 3.19 10.99
CA ASP A 23 10.67 3.24 12.22
C ASP A 23 10.11 1.85 12.57
N PHE A 24 9.69 1.05 11.59
CA PHE A 24 9.26 -0.33 11.83
C PHE A 24 10.39 -1.25 12.33
N LEU A 25 11.62 -1.05 11.86
CA LEU A 25 12.78 -1.80 12.35
C LEU A 25 13.12 -1.48 13.82
N GLU A 26 12.77 -0.30 14.29
CA GLU A 26 12.93 0.07 15.70
C GLU A 26 11.72 -0.37 16.54
N PHE A 27 10.51 -0.16 16.02
CA PHE A 27 9.25 -0.40 16.74
C PHE A 27 9.01 -1.86 17.07
N TYR A 28 9.18 -2.79 16.10
CA TYR A 28 8.83 -4.18 16.33
C TYR A 28 9.79 -4.91 17.30
N PRO A 29 11.13 -4.76 17.24
CA PRO A 29 12.02 -5.28 18.26
C PRO A 29 11.76 -4.67 19.63
N TYR A 30 11.51 -3.35 19.71
CA TYR A 30 11.13 -2.72 20.97
C TYR A 30 9.84 -3.33 21.55
N SER A 31 8.84 -3.58 20.72
CA SER A 31 7.60 -4.22 21.14
C SER A 31 7.81 -5.65 21.64
N ALA A 32 8.65 -6.44 20.96
CA ALA A 32 9.01 -7.78 21.39
C ALA A 32 9.73 -7.76 22.75
N ASP A 33 10.70 -6.88 22.93
CA ASP A 33 11.39 -6.67 24.20
C ASP A 33 10.45 -6.18 25.32
N TYR A 34 9.46 -5.36 24.98
CA TYR A 34 8.45 -4.93 25.95
C TYR A 34 7.60 -6.10 26.43
N PHE A 35 7.12 -6.95 25.53
CA PHE A 35 6.35 -8.13 25.89
C PHE A 35 7.19 -9.16 26.67
N ALA A 36 8.47 -9.33 26.36
CA ALA A 36 9.38 -10.25 27.06
C ALA A 36 9.58 -9.89 28.55
N LYS A 37 9.21 -8.68 28.99
CA LYS A 37 9.29 -8.25 30.39
C LYS A 37 8.16 -8.77 31.28
N TYR A 38 7.12 -9.36 30.70
CA TYR A 38 6.01 -9.93 31.50
C TYR A 38 6.44 -11.28 32.11
N GLU A 39 6.72 -11.29 33.39
CA GLU A 39 7.28 -12.44 34.14
C GLU A 39 6.40 -13.71 34.14
N ASN A 40 5.08 -13.53 33.93
CA ASN A 40 4.10 -14.63 33.97
C ASN A 40 3.68 -15.13 32.56
N LEU A 41 4.34 -14.63 31.51
CA LEU A 41 4.03 -14.97 30.13
C LEU A 41 5.30 -15.47 29.43
N GLU A 42 5.16 -16.57 28.71
CA GLU A 42 6.20 -17.07 27.82
C GLU A 42 5.79 -16.77 26.37
N PHE A 43 6.67 -16.09 25.66
CA PHE A 43 6.47 -15.75 24.25
C PHE A 43 7.39 -16.59 23.39
N THR A 44 6.81 -17.35 22.48
CA THR A 44 7.56 -18.19 21.53
C THR A 44 7.13 -17.85 20.11
N GLY A 45 8.06 -17.96 19.17
CA GLY A 45 7.75 -17.85 17.75
C GLY A 45 6.75 -18.91 17.32
N LYS A 46 5.86 -18.55 16.36
CA LYS A 46 4.88 -19.50 15.80
C LYS A 46 5.53 -20.48 14.81
N GLY A 47 6.67 -20.12 14.21
CA GLY A 47 7.38 -20.94 13.23
C GLY A 47 7.64 -20.22 11.91
N VAL A 48 7.03 -20.67 10.82
CA VAL A 48 7.24 -20.16 9.46
C VAL A 48 6.12 -19.19 9.08
N GLY A 49 6.47 -17.91 8.92
CA GLY A 49 5.57 -16.88 8.42
C GLY A 49 5.76 -16.61 6.93
N VAL A 50 4.68 -16.32 6.21
CA VAL A 50 4.74 -15.83 4.82
C VAL A 50 4.25 -14.40 4.79
N VAL A 51 5.08 -13.48 4.30
CA VAL A 51 4.73 -12.07 4.10
C VAL A 51 4.40 -11.84 2.63
N ILE A 52 3.17 -11.37 2.36
CA ILE A 52 2.66 -11.09 1.02
C ILE A 52 2.26 -9.62 0.96
N PRO A 53 3.22 -8.73 0.67
CA PRO A 53 3.00 -7.28 0.65
C PRO A 53 2.41 -6.81 -0.66
N PRO A 54 1.84 -5.59 -0.68
CA PRO A 54 1.37 -4.91 -1.88
C PRO A 54 2.54 -4.28 -2.64
N TRP A 55 2.22 -3.69 -3.79
CA TRP A 55 3.19 -2.96 -4.61
C TRP A 55 3.20 -1.45 -4.36
N ASN A 56 2.13 -0.88 -3.77
CA ASN A 56 1.97 0.57 -3.61
C ASN A 56 2.78 1.18 -2.46
N PHE A 57 3.18 0.36 -1.50
CA PHE A 57 4.17 0.65 -0.47
C PHE A 57 5.24 -0.45 -0.49
N PRO A 58 6.11 -0.43 -1.51
CA PRO A 58 7.01 -1.55 -1.79
C PRO A 58 8.16 -1.70 -0.82
N VAL A 59 8.38 -0.74 0.08
CA VAL A 59 9.44 -0.75 1.11
C VAL A 59 8.85 -0.91 2.51
N ALA A 60 8.00 0.02 2.96
CA ALA A 60 7.56 0.07 4.35
C ALA A 60 6.72 -1.15 4.75
N ILE A 61 5.71 -1.50 3.97
CA ILE A 61 4.81 -2.60 4.33
C ILE A 61 5.53 -3.96 4.35
N PRO A 62 6.29 -4.35 3.29
CA PRO A 62 7.03 -5.61 3.36
C PRO A 62 8.07 -5.63 4.48
N LEU A 63 8.76 -4.50 4.72
CA LEU A 63 9.75 -4.42 5.79
C LEU A 63 9.10 -4.55 7.17
N GLY A 64 7.96 -3.89 7.38
CA GLY A 64 7.18 -4.04 8.62
C GLY A 64 6.78 -5.49 8.89
N GLY A 65 6.26 -6.21 7.89
CA GLY A 65 5.92 -7.62 8.00
C GLY A 65 7.14 -8.51 8.31
N ILE A 66 8.27 -8.26 7.66
CA ILE A 66 9.52 -8.98 7.92
C ILE A 66 10.02 -8.69 9.33
N ALA A 67 10.12 -7.41 9.71
CA ALA A 67 10.62 -6.98 11.01
C ALA A 67 9.79 -7.56 12.17
N ALA A 68 8.47 -7.49 12.08
CA ALA A 68 7.55 -8.06 13.07
C ALA A 68 7.72 -9.59 13.20
N THR A 69 7.82 -10.27 12.03
CA THR A 69 8.00 -11.73 11.99
C THR A 69 9.30 -12.16 12.65
N LEU A 70 10.41 -11.51 12.29
CA LEU A 70 11.73 -11.82 12.84
C LEU A 70 11.86 -11.45 14.32
N ALA A 71 11.35 -10.28 14.73
CA ALA A 71 11.38 -9.82 16.12
C ALA A 71 10.60 -10.76 17.06
N ALA A 72 9.54 -11.39 16.56
CA ALA A 72 8.78 -12.39 17.30
C ALA A 72 9.40 -13.80 17.27
N GLY A 73 10.64 -13.95 16.78
CA GLY A 73 11.38 -15.22 16.81
C GLY A 73 10.95 -16.23 15.72
N ASN A 74 10.39 -15.76 14.61
CA ASN A 74 9.97 -16.62 13.51
C ASN A 74 10.94 -16.58 12.33
N THR A 75 10.79 -17.52 11.41
CA THR A 75 11.36 -17.42 10.07
C THR A 75 10.35 -16.81 9.11
N VAL A 76 10.84 -16.18 8.04
CA VAL A 76 9.97 -15.47 7.10
C VAL A 76 10.29 -15.81 5.63
N ILE A 77 9.25 -16.10 4.89
CA ILE A 77 9.28 -16.17 3.43
C ILE A 77 8.56 -14.92 2.90
N ILE A 78 9.27 -14.06 2.18
CA ILE A 78 8.63 -12.96 1.48
C ILE A 78 8.28 -13.36 0.05
N LYS A 79 6.99 -13.24 -0.29
CA LYS A 79 6.49 -13.33 -1.66
C LYS A 79 6.10 -11.92 -2.12
N PRO A 80 6.96 -11.19 -2.82
CA PRO A 80 6.69 -9.82 -3.24
C PRO A 80 5.55 -9.72 -4.26
N ALA A 81 4.98 -8.53 -4.41
CA ALA A 81 4.21 -8.20 -5.58
C ALA A 81 5.10 -8.22 -6.83
N SER A 82 4.58 -8.73 -7.95
CA SER A 82 5.38 -8.94 -9.16
C SER A 82 5.99 -7.65 -9.71
N VAL A 83 5.27 -6.53 -9.57
CA VAL A 83 5.71 -5.20 -10.04
C VAL A 83 6.62 -4.46 -9.07
N ALA A 84 6.97 -5.08 -7.92
CA ALA A 84 7.88 -4.52 -6.90
C ALA A 84 8.90 -5.57 -6.43
N ALA A 85 9.22 -6.52 -7.30
CA ALA A 85 10.07 -7.65 -6.94
C ALA A 85 11.54 -7.24 -6.72
N LEU A 86 12.06 -6.31 -7.50
CA LEU A 86 13.44 -5.83 -7.35
C LEU A 86 13.59 -5.01 -6.06
N THR A 87 12.64 -4.16 -5.73
CA THR A 87 12.62 -3.42 -4.46
C THR A 87 12.66 -4.37 -3.26
N ALA A 88 11.83 -5.40 -3.27
CA ALA A 88 11.81 -6.42 -2.21
C ALA A 88 13.11 -7.22 -2.15
N TYR A 89 13.75 -7.50 -3.29
CA TYR A 89 15.04 -8.17 -3.34
C TYR A 89 16.15 -7.31 -2.71
N GLU A 90 16.25 -6.04 -3.09
CA GLU A 90 17.24 -5.11 -2.51
C GLU A 90 17.03 -4.91 -1.01
N MET A 91 15.79 -4.91 -0.54
CA MET A 91 15.48 -4.88 0.87
C MET A 91 15.94 -6.17 1.57
N CYS A 92 15.65 -7.35 1.02
CA CYS A 92 16.15 -8.63 1.58
C CYS A 92 17.68 -8.66 1.63
N LYS A 93 18.35 -8.10 0.63
CA LYS A 93 19.78 -7.99 0.57
C LYS A 93 20.34 -7.16 1.75
N CYS A 94 19.67 -6.05 2.11
CA CYS A 94 20.06 -5.28 3.30
C CYS A 94 20.04 -6.14 4.59
N PHE A 95 19.00 -6.95 4.76
CA PHE A 95 18.93 -7.88 5.90
C PHE A 95 20.03 -8.94 5.87
N TRP A 96 20.32 -9.52 4.71
CA TRP A 96 21.37 -10.53 4.57
C TRP A 96 22.76 -9.94 4.79
N ASP A 97 23.02 -8.74 4.26
CA ASP A 97 24.28 -8.02 4.46
C ASP A 97 24.46 -7.61 5.94
N ALA A 98 23.37 -7.39 6.68
CA ALA A 98 23.36 -7.16 8.11
C ALA A 98 23.52 -8.45 8.95
N GLY A 99 23.62 -9.63 8.31
CA GLY A 99 23.89 -10.90 8.97
C GLY A 99 22.68 -11.80 9.19
N ILE A 100 21.48 -11.42 8.74
CA ILE A 100 20.32 -12.32 8.76
C ILE A 100 20.54 -13.45 7.76
N SER A 101 20.42 -14.70 8.23
CA SER A 101 20.60 -15.87 7.38
C SER A 101 19.55 -15.96 6.27
N LYS A 102 19.96 -16.35 5.07
CA LYS A 102 19.06 -16.67 3.97
C LYS A 102 18.12 -17.84 4.25
N ASN A 103 18.41 -18.65 5.27
CA ASN A 103 17.52 -19.69 5.76
C ASN A 103 16.42 -19.13 6.69
N VAL A 104 16.63 -17.95 7.25
CA VAL A 104 15.69 -17.27 8.15
C VAL A 104 14.81 -16.29 7.38
N LEU A 105 15.39 -15.52 6.45
CA LEU A 105 14.67 -14.65 5.51
C LEU A 105 14.85 -15.19 4.10
N GLN A 106 13.78 -15.71 3.51
CA GLN A 106 13.76 -16.28 2.16
C GLN A 106 12.95 -15.38 1.20
N PHE A 107 13.54 -15.10 0.05
CA PHE A 107 12.91 -14.33 -1.02
C PHE A 107 12.38 -15.27 -2.10
N VAL A 108 11.05 -15.30 -2.29
CA VAL A 108 10.37 -16.23 -3.20
C VAL A 108 9.47 -15.45 -4.16
N PRO A 109 10.02 -14.88 -5.24
CA PRO A 109 9.24 -14.23 -6.28
C PRO A 109 8.53 -15.29 -7.13
N CYS A 110 7.20 -15.34 -7.05
CA CYS A 110 6.40 -16.28 -7.84
C CYS A 110 5.02 -15.69 -8.16
N ALA A 111 4.38 -16.29 -9.16
CA ALA A 111 3.00 -15.97 -9.52
C ALA A 111 2.03 -16.28 -8.37
N GLY A 112 0.93 -15.51 -8.27
CA GLY A 112 -0.06 -15.66 -7.20
C GLY A 112 -0.67 -17.07 -7.12
N ALA A 113 -0.94 -17.71 -8.27
CA ALA A 113 -1.47 -19.07 -8.32
C ALA A 113 -0.51 -20.09 -7.70
N LEU A 114 0.79 -20.00 -8.03
CA LEU A 114 1.82 -20.87 -7.43
C LEU A 114 1.97 -20.64 -5.94
N ALA A 115 1.90 -19.38 -5.51
CA ALA A 115 1.92 -19.06 -4.08
C ALA A 115 0.70 -19.66 -3.35
N GLY A 116 -0.48 -19.58 -3.93
CA GLY A 116 -1.70 -20.17 -3.39
C GLY A 116 -1.56 -21.68 -3.20
N GLU A 117 -1.04 -22.37 -4.20
CA GLU A 117 -0.88 -23.82 -4.19
C GLU A 117 0.25 -24.28 -3.25
N HIS A 118 1.44 -23.68 -3.37
CA HIS A 118 2.64 -24.23 -2.75
C HIS A 118 3.06 -23.54 -1.44
N LEU A 119 2.67 -22.30 -1.20
CA LEU A 119 2.93 -21.60 0.06
C LEU A 119 1.69 -21.64 0.97
N ILE A 120 0.55 -21.14 0.50
CA ILE A 120 -0.64 -21.03 1.35
C ILE A 120 -1.22 -22.40 1.69
N GLY A 121 -1.25 -23.32 0.71
CA GLY A 121 -1.70 -24.71 0.91
C GLY A 121 -0.73 -25.58 1.73
N ASN A 122 0.50 -25.13 1.94
CA ASN A 122 1.51 -25.91 2.66
C ASN A 122 1.27 -25.87 4.17
N LYS A 123 1.23 -27.06 4.81
CA LYS A 123 1.00 -27.20 6.25
C LYS A 123 2.18 -26.75 7.12
N ASP A 124 3.38 -26.67 6.53
CA ASP A 124 4.57 -26.17 7.22
C ASP A 124 4.62 -24.63 7.31
N VAL A 125 3.67 -23.94 6.71
CA VAL A 125 3.46 -22.49 6.89
C VAL A 125 2.51 -22.29 8.07
N ASP A 126 2.97 -21.64 9.12
CA ASP A 126 2.22 -21.45 10.37
C ASP A 126 1.30 -20.23 10.32
N PHE A 127 1.69 -19.18 9.60
CA PHE A 127 0.87 -17.97 9.46
C PHE A 127 1.21 -17.18 8.19
N VAL A 128 0.28 -16.30 7.82
CA VAL A 128 0.44 -15.38 6.68
C VAL A 128 0.12 -13.95 7.12
N ILE A 129 0.96 -13.01 6.70
CA ILE A 129 0.71 -11.57 6.78
C ILE A 129 0.47 -11.10 5.34
N LEU A 130 -0.76 -10.73 5.04
CA LEU A 130 -1.19 -10.24 3.74
C LEU A 130 -1.52 -8.75 3.82
N THR A 131 -1.00 -7.98 2.89
CA THR A 131 -1.58 -6.68 2.55
C THR A 131 -1.89 -6.67 1.06
N GLY A 132 -3.18 -6.55 0.71
CA GLY A 132 -3.60 -6.68 -0.69
C GLY A 132 -5.11 -6.64 -0.89
N GLY A 133 -5.63 -7.28 -1.94
CA GLY A 133 -7.06 -7.33 -2.22
C GLY A 133 -7.82 -8.29 -1.30
N GLU A 134 -9.07 -7.96 -0.98
CA GLU A 134 -9.97 -8.81 -0.17
C GLU A 134 -10.23 -10.17 -0.82
N ASP A 135 -10.35 -10.22 -2.16
CA ASP A 135 -10.49 -11.48 -2.90
C ASP A 135 -9.30 -12.42 -2.70
N THR A 136 -8.10 -11.84 -2.54
CA THR A 136 -6.89 -12.62 -2.24
C THR A 136 -6.98 -13.25 -0.85
N ALA A 137 -7.38 -12.47 0.16
CA ALA A 137 -7.59 -12.97 1.52
C ALA A 137 -8.66 -14.06 1.56
N ALA A 138 -9.80 -13.83 0.91
CA ALA A 138 -10.89 -14.79 0.80
C ALA A 138 -10.45 -16.09 0.09
N SER A 139 -9.66 -15.98 -0.97
CA SER A 139 -9.11 -17.14 -1.69
C SER A 139 -8.15 -17.95 -0.82
N MET A 140 -7.31 -17.28 -0.01
CA MET A 140 -6.42 -17.96 0.93
C MET A 140 -7.19 -18.76 1.97
N LEU A 141 -8.20 -18.16 2.60
CA LEU A 141 -9.06 -18.84 3.57
C LEU A 141 -9.91 -19.94 2.94
N LYS A 142 -10.29 -19.82 1.67
CA LYS A 142 -10.94 -20.90 0.93
C LYS A 142 -10.00 -22.08 0.67
N THR A 143 -8.73 -21.80 0.38
CA THR A 143 -7.70 -22.83 0.14
C THR A 143 -7.31 -23.53 1.45
N ARG A 144 -7.21 -22.76 2.53
CA ARG A 144 -6.83 -23.25 3.85
C ARG A 144 -7.65 -22.56 4.94
N PRO A 145 -8.81 -23.12 5.32
CA PRO A 145 -9.72 -22.50 6.29
C PRO A 145 -9.17 -22.33 7.71
N ASP A 146 -8.18 -23.12 8.09
CA ASP A 146 -7.48 -23.09 9.38
C ASP A 146 -6.23 -22.18 9.39
N LEU A 147 -5.97 -21.46 8.30
CA LEU A 147 -4.82 -20.57 8.18
C LEU A 147 -4.88 -19.44 9.21
N PHE A 148 -3.80 -19.26 9.96
CA PHE A 148 -3.64 -18.05 10.77
C PHE A 148 -3.27 -16.88 9.82
N LEU A 149 -4.28 -16.15 9.40
CA LEU A 149 -4.16 -15.05 8.45
C LEU A 149 -4.33 -13.71 9.16
N THR A 150 -3.31 -12.87 9.09
CA THR A 150 -3.41 -11.44 9.39
C THR A 150 -3.49 -10.71 8.06
N ALA A 151 -4.60 -10.00 7.80
CA ALA A 151 -4.84 -9.36 6.52
C ALA A 151 -5.24 -7.90 6.66
N GLU A 152 -4.53 -7.05 5.94
CA GLU A 152 -4.91 -5.67 5.64
C GLU A 152 -5.38 -5.62 4.20
N THR A 153 -6.64 -5.22 3.97
CA THR A 153 -7.21 -5.18 2.62
C THR A 153 -7.59 -3.77 2.20
N GLY A 154 -8.08 -3.61 0.98
CA GLY A 154 -8.51 -2.32 0.48
C GLY A 154 -9.83 -1.85 1.09
N GLY A 155 -10.18 -0.60 0.81
CA GLY A 155 -11.41 0.03 1.29
C GLY A 155 -11.93 1.08 0.34
N LYS A 156 -13.05 1.69 0.71
CA LYS A 156 -13.63 2.91 0.14
C LYS A 156 -13.64 3.98 1.21
N ASP A 157 -12.47 4.65 1.35
CA ASP A 157 -12.26 5.61 2.42
C ASP A 157 -13.01 6.90 2.16
N ALA A 158 -13.80 7.31 3.14
CA ALA A 158 -14.61 8.51 3.06
C ALA A 158 -13.97 9.68 3.81
N THR A 159 -13.88 10.83 3.15
CA THR A 159 -13.60 12.10 3.81
C THR A 159 -14.92 12.87 3.96
N ILE A 160 -15.24 13.26 5.18
CA ILE A 160 -16.45 14.04 5.49
C ILE A 160 -16.03 15.48 5.75
N VAL A 161 -16.61 16.42 5.01
CA VAL A 161 -16.39 17.86 5.20
C VAL A 161 -17.66 18.50 5.68
N THR A 162 -17.63 18.98 6.93
CA THR A 162 -18.76 19.70 7.55
C THR A 162 -18.69 21.18 7.28
N ASN A 163 -19.80 21.89 7.57
CA ASN A 163 -19.86 23.35 7.41
C ASN A 163 -18.88 24.11 8.33
N MET A 164 -18.44 23.48 9.41
CA MET A 164 -17.46 24.04 10.36
C MET A 164 -16.01 23.84 9.94
N ALA A 165 -15.75 23.07 8.87
CA ALA A 165 -14.40 22.81 8.39
C ALA A 165 -13.76 24.05 7.76
N ASP A 166 -12.45 24.21 7.96
CA ASP A 166 -11.66 25.14 7.16
C ASP A 166 -11.65 24.68 5.69
N ARG A 167 -12.18 25.50 4.79
CA ARG A 167 -12.39 25.14 3.39
C ARG A 167 -11.08 24.93 2.63
N GLU A 168 -10.08 25.77 2.87
CA GLU A 168 -8.78 25.68 2.19
C GLU A 168 -8.01 24.44 2.65
N GLN A 169 -8.01 24.19 3.96
CA GLN A 169 -7.37 23.00 4.52
C GLN A 169 -8.08 21.72 4.07
N ALA A 170 -9.42 21.72 4.00
CA ALA A 170 -10.20 20.59 3.52
C ALA A 170 -9.86 20.26 2.05
N VAL A 171 -9.84 21.24 1.16
CA VAL A 171 -9.46 21.08 -0.25
C VAL A 171 -8.05 20.49 -0.36
N LYS A 172 -7.08 21.05 0.36
CA LYS A 172 -5.69 20.57 0.36
C LYS A 172 -5.59 19.11 0.82
N ASN A 173 -6.26 18.78 1.91
CA ASN A 173 -6.21 17.42 2.47
C ASN A 173 -6.90 16.41 1.55
N VAL A 174 -8.06 16.75 1.01
CA VAL A 174 -8.79 15.90 0.05
C VAL A 174 -7.95 15.62 -1.19
N CYS A 175 -7.39 16.66 -1.83
CA CYS A 175 -6.57 16.49 -3.03
C CYS A 175 -5.30 15.66 -2.74
N ASN A 176 -4.61 15.92 -1.65
CA ASN A 176 -3.42 15.15 -1.27
C ASN A 176 -3.77 13.67 -0.98
N SER A 177 -4.88 13.41 -0.30
CA SER A 177 -5.32 12.05 0.01
C SER A 177 -5.82 11.30 -1.23
N ALA A 178 -6.66 11.95 -2.06
CA ALA A 178 -7.27 11.30 -3.21
C ALA A 178 -6.28 11.03 -4.35
N PHE A 179 -5.31 11.91 -4.56
CA PHE A 179 -4.43 11.88 -5.73
C PHE A 179 -2.96 11.56 -5.43
N GLY A 180 -2.54 11.58 -4.16
CA GLY A 180 -1.20 11.14 -3.77
C GLY A 180 -0.94 9.71 -4.24
N ASN A 181 0.27 9.43 -4.74
CA ASN A 181 0.63 8.18 -5.41
C ASN A 181 -0.37 7.75 -6.50
N SER A 182 -0.90 8.72 -7.25
CA SER A 182 -1.93 8.50 -8.28
C SER A 182 -3.22 7.84 -7.74
N GLY A 183 -3.59 8.10 -6.49
CA GLY A 183 -4.72 7.47 -5.82
C GLY A 183 -4.51 5.99 -5.46
N GLN A 184 -3.31 5.46 -5.64
CA GLN A 184 -2.97 4.06 -5.45
C GLN A 184 -2.60 3.75 -3.98
N LYS A 185 -3.43 4.18 -3.03
CA LYS A 185 -3.27 3.91 -1.58
C LYS A 185 -4.52 3.25 -1.04
N CYS A 186 -4.36 2.30 -0.14
CA CYS A 186 -5.47 1.70 0.60
C CYS A 186 -6.26 2.75 1.41
N SER A 187 -5.58 3.83 1.84
CA SER A 187 -6.11 4.95 2.61
C SER A 187 -6.47 6.19 1.78
N ALA A 188 -6.46 6.09 0.43
CA ALA A 188 -6.82 7.23 -0.41
C ALA A 188 -8.30 7.58 -0.28
N THR A 189 -8.61 8.86 -0.15
CA THR A 189 -10.00 9.34 -0.22
C THR A 189 -10.62 8.93 -1.55
N SER A 190 -11.58 8.04 -1.51
CA SER A 190 -12.33 7.55 -2.67
C SER A 190 -13.79 7.99 -2.66
N LEU A 191 -14.24 8.57 -1.55
CA LEU A 191 -15.55 9.15 -1.38
C LEU A 191 -15.45 10.46 -0.60
N LEU A 192 -15.89 11.56 -1.20
CA LEU A 192 -15.97 12.85 -0.53
C LEU A 192 -17.44 13.15 -0.20
N VAL A 193 -17.76 13.14 1.09
CA VAL A 193 -19.09 13.43 1.61
C VAL A 193 -19.10 14.87 2.11
N LEU A 194 -19.95 15.69 1.53
CA LEU A 194 -20.05 17.10 1.86
C LEU A 194 -21.38 17.40 2.53
N GLU A 195 -21.33 18.14 3.64
CA GLU A 195 -22.53 18.73 4.22
C GLU A 195 -23.19 19.69 3.21
N GLU A 196 -24.50 19.85 3.24
CA GLU A 196 -25.28 20.57 2.22
C GLU A 196 -24.74 21.97 1.88
N GLU A 197 -24.34 22.73 2.91
CA GLU A 197 -23.77 24.06 2.72
C GLU A 197 -22.44 24.02 1.96
N VAL A 198 -21.61 23.02 2.22
CA VAL A 198 -20.33 22.82 1.51
C VAL A 198 -20.56 22.32 0.11
N TYR A 199 -21.54 21.40 -0.07
CA TYR A 199 -21.91 20.87 -1.37
C TYR A 199 -22.42 21.96 -2.31
N ASN A 200 -23.15 22.94 -1.78
CA ASN A 200 -23.70 24.06 -2.54
C ASN A 200 -22.72 25.23 -2.68
N ASP A 201 -21.54 25.19 -2.06
CA ASP A 201 -20.52 26.23 -2.15
C ASP A 201 -19.71 26.10 -3.46
N GLU A 202 -20.03 26.94 -4.43
CA GLU A 202 -19.35 26.98 -5.73
C GLU A 202 -17.87 27.40 -5.60
N ASN A 203 -17.48 28.17 -4.57
CA ASN A 203 -16.08 28.50 -4.33
C ASN A 203 -15.29 27.27 -3.85
N PHE A 204 -15.90 26.43 -3.01
CA PHE A 204 -15.29 25.18 -2.58
C PHE A 204 -15.06 24.24 -3.77
N LYS A 205 -16.07 24.05 -4.63
CA LYS A 205 -15.94 23.22 -5.84
C LYS A 205 -14.86 23.75 -6.77
N LYS A 206 -14.85 25.06 -7.00
CA LYS A 206 -13.84 25.71 -7.83
C LYS A 206 -12.43 25.51 -7.25
N ALA A 207 -12.25 25.72 -5.96
CA ALA A 207 -10.96 25.52 -5.29
C ALA A 207 -10.49 24.06 -5.37
N LEU A 208 -11.43 23.10 -5.29
CA LEU A 208 -11.12 21.67 -5.45
C LEU A 208 -10.62 21.35 -6.87
N ILE A 209 -11.34 21.87 -7.90
CA ILE A 209 -10.93 21.72 -9.32
C ILE A 209 -9.57 22.37 -9.57
N ASP A 210 -9.39 23.62 -9.14
CA ASP A 210 -8.16 24.38 -9.35
C ASP A 210 -6.96 23.68 -8.67
N THR A 211 -7.15 23.19 -7.46
CA THR A 211 -6.11 22.46 -6.70
C THR A 211 -5.77 21.14 -7.38
N ALA A 212 -6.76 20.32 -7.74
CA ALA A 212 -6.54 19.05 -8.43
C ALA A 212 -5.83 19.28 -9.79
N SER A 213 -6.28 20.26 -10.58
CA SER A 213 -5.70 20.61 -11.87
C SER A 213 -4.28 21.16 -11.76
N SER A 214 -3.90 21.72 -10.63
CA SER A 214 -2.54 22.24 -10.38
C SER A 214 -1.51 21.17 -10.06
N MET A 215 -1.95 19.95 -9.75
CA MET A 215 -1.05 18.84 -9.41
C MET A 215 -0.33 18.35 -10.67
N SER A 216 0.98 18.62 -10.76
CA SER A 216 1.79 18.18 -11.89
C SER A 216 1.92 16.66 -11.93
N VAL A 217 1.58 16.06 -13.06
CA VAL A 217 1.65 14.62 -13.32
C VAL A 217 2.76 14.35 -14.33
N GLY A 218 3.53 13.27 -14.14
CA GLY A 218 4.53 12.89 -15.13
C GLY A 218 5.64 12.01 -14.60
N SER A 219 6.76 11.99 -15.31
CA SER A 219 7.92 11.17 -14.97
C SER A 219 8.43 11.45 -13.56
N ILE A 220 8.68 10.39 -12.81
CA ILE A 220 9.29 10.45 -11.46
C ILE A 220 10.71 11.08 -11.47
N TRP A 221 11.37 11.10 -12.61
CA TRP A 221 12.70 11.67 -12.77
C TRP A 221 12.68 13.20 -12.95
N ASP A 222 11.50 13.78 -13.12
CA ASP A 222 11.29 15.22 -13.06
C ASP A 222 10.72 15.58 -11.67
N PHE A 223 11.58 16.03 -10.78
CA PHE A 223 11.28 16.28 -9.37
C PHE A 223 10.22 17.37 -9.12
N LYS A 224 9.79 18.10 -10.15
CA LYS A 224 8.65 19.01 -10.02
C LYS A 224 7.30 18.27 -10.00
N ASN A 225 7.26 17.03 -10.50
CA ASN A 225 6.02 16.28 -10.54
C ASN A 225 5.60 15.84 -9.13
N ARG A 226 4.31 16.07 -8.84
CA ARG A 226 3.66 15.72 -7.59
C ARG A 226 3.02 14.33 -7.65
N ILE A 227 2.64 13.91 -8.85
CA ILE A 227 1.99 12.63 -9.14
C ILE A 227 2.84 11.90 -10.16
N GLY A 228 3.18 10.67 -9.84
CA GLY A 228 3.92 9.77 -10.71
C GLY A 228 3.02 9.00 -11.68
N THR A 229 3.58 7.98 -12.30
CA THR A 229 2.86 7.08 -13.18
C THR A 229 2.11 5.99 -12.40
N LEU A 230 1.13 5.37 -13.04
CA LEU A 230 0.52 4.16 -12.50
C LEU A 230 1.50 2.98 -12.56
N ALA A 231 1.43 2.07 -11.59
CA ALA A 231 2.28 0.88 -11.58
C ALA A 231 1.91 -0.16 -12.66
N ASN A 232 0.68 -0.11 -13.14
CA ASN A 232 0.16 -1.01 -14.17
C ASN A 232 -0.70 -0.25 -15.19
N LYS A 233 -0.87 -0.84 -16.38
CA LYS A 233 -1.81 -0.33 -17.38
C LYS A 233 -3.21 -0.22 -16.82
N VAL A 234 -3.90 0.85 -17.21
CA VAL A 234 -5.31 1.05 -16.88
C VAL A 234 -6.14 -0.09 -17.48
N SER A 235 -6.89 -0.77 -16.63
CA SER A 235 -7.72 -1.91 -17.02
C SER A 235 -8.90 -2.12 -16.07
N GLY A 236 -9.82 -3.00 -16.43
CA GLY A 236 -10.93 -3.42 -15.56
C GLY A 236 -11.80 -2.27 -15.07
N ASN A 237 -12.08 -2.25 -13.78
CA ASN A 237 -12.96 -1.24 -13.16
C ASN A 237 -12.40 0.17 -13.23
N LEU A 238 -11.07 0.33 -13.13
CA LEU A 238 -10.44 1.64 -13.27
C LEU A 238 -10.67 2.21 -14.68
N LYS A 239 -10.46 1.39 -15.73
CA LYS A 239 -10.73 1.81 -17.10
C LYS A 239 -12.18 2.23 -17.29
N LYS A 240 -13.13 1.41 -16.83
CA LYS A 240 -14.55 1.73 -16.85
C LYS A 240 -14.86 3.08 -16.17
N ALA A 241 -14.29 3.29 -14.96
CA ALA A 241 -14.52 4.52 -14.20
C ALA A 241 -13.94 5.78 -14.86
N LEU A 242 -12.87 5.65 -15.64
CA LEU A 242 -12.25 6.77 -16.36
C LEU A 242 -12.93 7.07 -17.70
N GLU A 243 -13.64 6.12 -18.30
CA GLU A 243 -14.21 6.24 -19.65
C GLU A 243 -15.73 6.38 -19.66
N SER A 244 -16.42 6.15 -18.54
CA SER A 244 -17.89 6.16 -18.51
C SER A 244 -18.44 6.65 -17.19
N LEU A 245 -19.60 7.32 -17.27
CA LEU A 245 -20.40 7.73 -16.12
C LEU A 245 -21.65 6.85 -16.02
N GLU A 246 -22.10 6.59 -14.81
CA GLU A 246 -23.39 5.97 -14.57
C GLU A 246 -24.52 7.00 -14.65
N LYS A 247 -25.77 6.52 -14.68
CA LYS A 247 -26.93 7.41 -14.67
C LYS A 247 -26.92 8.25 -13.38
N ASN A 248 -26.97 9.55 -13.50
CA ASN A 248 -26.92 10.56 -12.43
C ASN A 248 -25.51 10.94 -11.94
N GLU A 249 -24.45 10.52 -12.63
CA GLU A 249 -23.10 11.01 -12.41
C GLU A 249 -22.76 12.15 -13.38
N SER A 250 -21.83 12.98 -12.94
CA SER A 250 -21.23 14.03 -13.78
C SER A 250 -19.77 14.22 -13.37
N TRP A 251 -18.93 14.57 -14.33
CA TRP A 251 -17.57 14.95 -14.04
C TRP A 251 -17.51 16.32 -13.37
N LEU A 252 -16.91 16.41 -12.20
CA LEU A 252 -16.47 17.68 -11.64
C LEU A 252 -15.19 18.15 -12.34
N LEU A 253 -14.29 17.20 -12.63
CA LEU A 253 -13.08 17.35 -13.42
C LEU A 253 -12.93 16.09 -14.27
N GLU A 254 -12.99 16.24 -15.59
CA GLU A 254 -12.91 15.11 -16.52
C GLU A 254 -11.50 14.49 -16.49
N PRO A 255 -11.38 13.17 -16.42
CA PRO A 255 -10.09 12.48 -16.50
C PRO A 255 -9.41 12.75 -17.84
N SER A 256 -8.09 12.93 -17.81
CA SER A 256 -7.30 13.08 -19.02
C SER A 256 -5.99 12.30 -18.93
N TYR A 257 -5.50 11.82 -20.06
CA TYR A 257 -4.17 11.23 -20.16
C TYR A 257 -3.13 12.30 -20.39
N VAL A 258 -1.98 12.20 -19.71
CA VAL A 258 -0.83 13.06 -19.99
C VAL A 258 -0.09 12.50 -21.20
N ASP A 259 0.17 13.36 -22.19
CA ASP A 259 0.75 13.09 -23.50
C ASP A 259 1.52 11.76 -23.68
N GLY A 260 0.92 10.85 -24.44
CA GLY A 260 1.57 9.63 -24.90
C GLY A 260 1.79 8.52 -23.85
N ASN A 261 1.40 8.74 -22.61
CA ASN A 261 1.46 7.73 -21.56
C ASN A 261 0.08 7.14 -21.29
N GLU A 262 -0.05 5.87 -21.61
CA GLU A 262 -1.20 5.04 -21.22
C GLU A 262 -1.09 4.51 -19.77
N TYR A 263 -0.19 5.12 -18.96
CA TYR A 263 0.11 4.64 -17.60
C TYR A 263 0.13 5.76 -16.59
#